data_f83b07cf9aecab94f690d9b94466ad60
#
_entry.id   f83b07cf9aecab94f690d9b94466ad60
#
_cell.length_a   1.000
_cell.length_b   1.000
_cell.length_c   1.000
_cell.angle_alpha   90.00
_cell.angle_beta   90.00
_cell.angle_gamma   90.00
#
_symmetry.space_group_name_H-M   'P 1'
#
loop_
_entity.id
_entity.type
_entity.pdbx_description
1 polymer ?
#
loop_
_entity_poly.entity_id
_entity_poly.type
_entity_poly.pdbx_seq_one_letter_code
_entity_poly.pdbx_strand_id
1 'polypeptide(L)'
;NASALYDVMWGIEPALDEEIVYKLSLLGMMDAISSGTTSINDHYFFAESVARACETIGIRGFIGHTIMTEYGPWTGEEQIGLAKSFNQNWLNSKTVHPVVAPHETSTVSPKVLKELNSYARENNLPTHIHLAQTQKEMDFIKTNYNTSPIKHAYNLEILNEHVIAAHCNVVEDGDLELLAESGAFPIFCPTTHGIGGKPMNTNYLSKLNVDWGIGTDCSGGNDDYDMLEEMRTALVLNNSVAQDGFIKPKDIFRKASEENITRISGGIFSGTLSKNQKADFITILLNTPRMQPLHDVVNNIVMCASSREVNDVYVNGECILKDSKFQNIDEEIILEEGIKALNSLFTKTGFDKKILDGDFS
;
A
#
# COMPACT_ATOMS: atom_id res chain seq x y z
N ASN A 1 -8.29 -16.98 -2.75
CA ASN A 1 -7.61 -17.43 -1.56
C ASN A 1 -6.21 -16.82 -1.54
N ALA A 2 -5.86 -16.00 -0.53
CA ALA A 2 -4.59 -15.27 -0.44
C ALA A 2 -3.35 -16.21 -0.58
N SER A 3 -3.43 -17.46 -0.14
CA SER A 3 -2.31 -18.41 -0.29
C SER A 3 -2.08 -18.82 -1.75
N ALA A 4 -3.12 -18.88 -2.58
CA ALA A 4 -2.97 -19.17 -4.01
C ALA A 4 -2.32 -18.00 -4.77
N LEU A 5 -2.56 -16.76 -4.32
CA LEU A 5 -1.91 -15.58 -4.86
C LEU A 5 -0.38 -15.65 -4.68
N TYR A 6 0.10 -16.00 -3.47
CA TYR A 6 1.54 -16.15 -3.23
C TYR A 6 2.17 -17.25 -4.10
N ASP A 7 1.50 -18.38 -4.27
CA ASP A 7 2.01 -19.48 -5.09
C ASP A 7 2.14 -19.07 -6.57
N VAL A 8 1.22 -18.24 -7.07
CA VAL A 8 1.28 -17.67 -8.43
C VAL A 8 2.37 -16.61 -8.53
N MET A 9 2.41 -15.63 -7.62
CA MET A 9 3.37 -14.52 -7.65
C MET A 9 4.80 -15.03 -7.52
N TRP A 10 5.08 -15.89 -6.57
CA TRP A 10 6.42 -16.47 -6.40
C TRP A 10 6.87 -17.33 -7.57
N GLY A 11 5.93 -17.86 -8.37
CA GLY A 11 6.24 -18.54 -9.63
C GLY A 11 6.64 -17.57 -10.76
N ILE A 12 6.20 -16.33 -10.71
CA ILE A 12 6.42 -15.30 -11.74
C ILE A 12 7.61 -14.38 -11.38
N GLU A 13 7.76 -14.01 -10.12
CA GLU A 13 8.74 -13.04 -9.64
C GLU A 13 10.21 -13.33 -10.02
N PRO A 14 10.69 -14.59 -10.09
CA PRO A 14 12.05 -14.87 -10.55
C PRO A 14 12.36 -14.44 -11.99
N ALA A 15 11.33 -14.17 -12.79
CA ALA A 15 11.47 -13.72 -14.18
C ALA A 15 11.34 -12.20 -14.35
N LEU A 16 11.13 -11.46 -13.25
CA LEU A 16 11.12 -10.00 -13.24
C LEU A 16 12.52 -9.45 -13.52
N ASP A 17 12.52 -8.28 -14.16
CA ASP A 17 13.70 -7.45 -14.36
C ASP A 17 13.34 -5.97 -14.16
N GLU A 18 14.35 -5.11 -14.13
CA GLU A 18 14.18 -3.66 -13.91
C GLU A 18 13.22 -3.01 -14.91
N GLU A 19 13.28 -3.43 -16.17
CA GLU A 19 12.45 -2.85 -17.23
C GLU A 19 10.98 -3.27 -17.11
N ILE A 20 10.73 -4.55 -16.82
CA ILE A 20 9.38 -5.08 -16.57
C ILE A 20 8.76 -4.36 -15.37
N VAL A 21 9.47 -4.27 -14.25
CA VAL A 21 8.96 -3.61 -13.05
C VAL A 21 8.69 -2.12 -13.32
N TYR A 22 9.59 -1.42 -14.02
CA TYR A 22 9.38 -0.01 -14.38
C TYR A 22 8.08 0.20 -15.19
N LYS A 23 7.87 -0.59 -16.24
CA LYS A 23 6.69 -0.47 -17.12
C LYS A 23 5.39 -0.81 -16.40
N LEU A 24 5.40 -1.89 -15.61
CA LEU A 24 4.21 -2.29 -14.85
C LEU A 24 3.90 -1.29 -13.72
N SER A 25 4.93 -0.72 -13.08
CA SER A 25 4.75 0.35 -12.10
C SER A 25 4.13 1.61 -12.72
N LEU A 26 4.56 2.02 -13.91
CA LEU A 26 3.93 3.15 -14.62
C LEU A 26 2.45 2.88 -14.91
N LEU A 27 2.12 1.66 -15.34
CA LEU A 27 0.73 1.28 -15.61
C LEU A 27 -0.13 1.34 -14.35
N GLY A 28 0.34 0.76 -13.23
CA GLY A 28 -0.38 0.81 -11.95
C GLY A 28 -0.50 2.24 -11.38
N MET A 29 0.56 3.05 -11.50
CA MET A 29 0.52 4.46 -11.06
C MET A 29 -0.42 5.30 -11.93
N MET A 30 -0.54 5.00 -13.22
CA MET A 30 -1.50 5.65 -14.12
C MET A 30 -2.94 5.40 -13.65
N ASP A 31 -3.27 4.18 -13.24
CA ASP A 31 -4.57 3.84 -12.67
C ASP A 31 -4.81 4.56 -11.34
N ALA A 32 -3.85 4.51 -10.42
CA ALA A 32 -3.93 5.19 -9.13
C ALA A 32 -4.13 6.71 -9.26
N ILE A 33 -3.41 7.38 -10.17
CA ILE A 33 -3.56 8.82 -10.41
C ILE A 33 -4.93 9.12 -11.03
N SER A 34 -5.38 8.29 -11.97
CA SER A 34 -6.71 8.45 -12.61
C SER A 34 -7.85 8.37 -11.61
N SER A 35 -7.66 7.63 -10.50
CA SER A 35 -8.60 7.53 -9.38
C SER A 35 -8.36 8.57 -8.26
N GLY A 36 -7.43 9.52 -8.46
CA GLY A 36 -7.20 10.66 -7.57
C GLY A 36 -6.13 10.45 -6.50
N THR A 37 -5.31 9.41 -6.62
CA THR A 37 -4.18 9.19 -5.71
C THR A 37 -3.04 10.16 -6.03
N THR A 38 -2.55 10.89 -5.01
CA THR A 38 -1.43 11.83 -5.12
C THR A 38 -0.12 11.26 -4.59
N SER A 39 -0.19 10.22 -3.76
CA SER A 39 0.98 9.56 -3.18
C SER A 39 0.73 8.08 -2.95
N ILE A 40 1.77 7.29 -3.14
CA ILE A 40 1.78 5.84 -2.89
C ILE A 40 2.77 5.50 -1.78
N ASN A 41 2.46 4.46 -1.00
CA ASN A 41 3.39 3.82 -0.08
C ASN A 41 3.53 2.36 -0.48
N ASP A 42 4.65 2.04 -1.11
CA ASP A 42 4.88 0.77 -1.78
C ASP A 42 6.23 0.17 -1.42
N HIS A 43 6.29 -1.14 -1.36
CA HIS A 43 7.55 -1.86 -1.31
C HIS A 43 7.51 -3.10 -2.20
N TYR A 44 8.52 -3.20 -3.05
CA TYR A 44 8.67 -4.32 -3.95
C TYR A 44 10.15 -4.56 -4.29
N PHE A 45 10.43 -5.66 -4.98
CA PHE A 45 11.73 -5.87 -5.60
C PHE A 45 11.97 -4.81 -6.70
N PHE A 46 13.23 -4.49 -6.99
CA PHE A 46 13.58 -3.44 -7.95
C PHE A 46 13.03 -2.05 -7.60
N ALA A 47 13.10 -1.65 -6.32
CA ALA A 47 12.61 -0.35 -5.85
C ALA A 47 13.13 0.85 -6.64
N GLU A 48 14.33 0.75 -7.22
CA GLU A 48 14.88 1.77 -8.13
C GLU A 48 14.01 1.99 -9.37
N SER A 49 13.46 0.91 -9.94
CA SER A 49 12.53 0.98 -11.07
C SER A 49 11.19 1.62 -10.67
N VAL A 50 10.66 1.28 -9.50
CA VAL A 50 9.45 1.89 -8.94
C VAL A 50 9.66 3.37 -8.68
N ALA A 51 10.79 3.76 -8.08
CA ALA A 51 11.13 5.15 -7.80
C ALA A 51 11.28 5.99 -9.09
N ARG A 52 11.93 5.45 -10.12
CA ARG A 52 12.00 6.08 -11.44
C ARG A 52 10.63 6.25 -12.08
N ALA A 53 9.74 5.27 -11.93
CA ALA A 53 8.36 5.39 -12.40
C ALA A 53 7.61 6.53 -11.68
N CYS A 54 7.78 6.69 -10.36
CA CYS A 54 7.25 7.82 -9.61
C CYS A 54 7.71 9.17 -10.18
N GLU A 55 9.01 9.31 -10.46
CA GLU A 55 9.54 10.56 -11.04
C GLU A 55 9.02 10.81 -12.46
N THR A 56 8.91 9.75 -13.27
CA THR A 56 8.45 9.87 -14.66
C THR A 56 6.99 10.35 -14.71
N ILE A 57 6.11 9.77 -13.90
CA ILE A 57 4.68 10.11 -13.93
C ILE A 57 4.34 11.31 -13.03
N GLY A 58 5.21 11.64 -12.07
CA GLY A 58 5.05 12.78 -11.18
C GLY A 58 4.29 12.49 -9.89
N ILE A 59 4.03 11.22 -9.53
CA ILE A 59 3.38 10.86 -8.25
C ILE A 59 4.40 10.87 -7.10
N ARG A 60 3.96 11.24 -5.89
CA ARG A 60 4.80 11.10 -4.70
C ARG A 60 4.91 9.64 -4.28
N GLY A 61 6.13 9.14 -4.08
CA GLY A 61 6.39 7.77 -3.63
C GLY A 61 7.03 7.70 -2.25
N PHE A 62 6.49 6.86 -1.36
CA PHE A 62 7.17 6.34 -0.17
C PHE A 62 7.55 4.91 -0.49
N ILE A 63 8.79 4.72 -0.96
CA ILE A 63 9.21 3.49 -1.63
C ILE A 63 10.27 2.75 -0.83
N GLY A 64 10.10 1.43 -0.71
CA GLY A 64 11.05 0.56 -0.05
C GLY A 64 11.49 -0.62 -0.93
N HIS A 65 12.76 -0.98 -0.85
CA HIS A 65 13.23 -2.24 -1.41
C HIS A 65 12.83 -3.38 -0.48
N THR A 66 12.00 -4.29 -0.96
CA THR A 66 11.53 -5.44 -0.18
C THR A 66 12.68 -6.34 0.25
N ILE A 67 12.68 -6.74 1.52
CA ILE A 67 13.67 -7.64 2.10
C ILE A 67 12.96 -8.91 2.57
N MET A 68 13.41 -10.05 2.07
CA MET A 68 13.07 -11.38 2.53
C MET A 68 14.37 -12.16 2.82
N THR A 69 14.43 -12.93 3.90
CA THR A 69 15.69 -13.61 4.27
C THR A 69 16.02 -14.76 3.33
N GLU A 70 15.02 -15.55 2.93
CA GLU A 70 15.20 -16.80 2.18
C GLU A 70 14.49 -16.81 0.81
N TYR A 71 13.84 -15.70 0.44
CA TYR A 71 13.04 -15.57 -0.78
C TYR A 71 13.45 -14.34 -1.59
N GLY A 72 12.98 -14.29 -2.83
CA GLY A 72 13.21 -13.18 -3.72
C GLY A 72 14.35 -13.41 -4.71
N PRO A 73 14.63 -12.42 -5.59
CA PRO A 73 15.62 -12.55 -6.67
C PRO A 73 17.08 -12.58 -6.20
N TRP A 74 17.35 -12.17 -4.96
CA TRP A 74 18.70 -12.08 -4.38
C TRP A 74 18.78 -12.78 -3.03
N THR A 75 19.98 -12.99 -2.52
CA THR A 75 20.19 -13.50 -1.15
C THR A 75 19.76 -12.45 -0.12
N GLY A 76 19.43 -12.88 1.11
CA GLY A 76 19.02 -11.96 2.18
C GLY A 76 20.03 -10.84 2.46
N GLU A 77 21.34 -11.11 2.41
CA GLU A 77 22.39 -10.09 2.62
C GLU A 77 22.47 -9.09 1.45
N GLU A 78 22.32 -9.57 0.22
CA GLU A 78 22.28 -8.69 -0.97
C GLU A 78 21.06 -7.79 -0.94
N GLN A 79 19.88 -8.29 -0.56
CA GLN A 79 18.67 -7.50 -0.42
C GLN A 79 18.82 -6.37 0.61
N ILE A 80 19.46 -6.63 1.75
CA ILE A 80 19.77 -5.61 2.76
C ILE A 80 20.72 -4.54 2.17
N GLY A 81 21.73 -4.95 1.42
CA GLY A 81 22.65 -4.04 0.73
C GLY A 81 21.94 -3.16 -0.28
N LEU A 82 21.08 -3.74 -1.11
CA LEU A 82 20.27 -3.02 -2.10
C LEU A 82 19.31 -2.02 -1.41
N ALA A 83 18.64 -2.41 -0.36
CA ALA A 83 17.73 -1.54 0.40
C ALA A 83 18.49 -0.34 1.01
N LYS A 84 19.64 -0.56 1.64
CA LYS A 84 20.46 0.51 2.21
C LYS A 84 20.98 1.46 1.12
N SER A 85 21.43 0.93 -0.02
CA SER A 85 21.87 1.74 -1.17
C SER A 85 20.73 2.56 -1.75
N PHE A 86 19.55 1.96 -1.95
CA PHE A 86 18.35 2.63 -2.40
C PHE A 86 18.01 3.81 -1.47
N ASN A 87 17.94 3.56 -0.17
CA ASN A 87 17.61 4.59 0.80
C ASN A 87 18.59 5.78 0.75
N GLN A 88 19.89 5.51 0.59
CA GLN A 88 20.90 6.57 0.46
C GLN A 88 20.77 7.37 -0.83
N ASN A 89 20.51 6.70 -1.95
CA ASN A 89 20.38 7.34 -3.26
C ASN A 89 19.18 8.30 -3.32
N TRP A 90 18.09 7.94 -2.67
CA TRP A 90 16.81 8.67 -2.73
C TRP A 90 16.54 9.60 -1.55
N LEU A 91 17.40 9.63 -0.54
CA LEU A 91 17.19 10.42 0.69
C LEU A 91 16.91 11.91 0.44
N ASN A 92 17.47 12.49 -0.62
CA ASN A 92 17.32 13.91 -0.97
C ASN A 92 16.35 14.16 -2.14
N SER A 93 15.62 13.15 -2.59
CA SER A 93 14.60 13.32 -3.63
C SER A 93 13.44 14.18 -3.13
N LYS A 94 12.84 14.93 -4.04
CA LYS A 94 11.63 15.72 -3.76
C LYS A 94 10.33 14.93 -3.99
N THR A 95 10.43 13.84 -4.74
CA THR A 95 9.31 13.02 -5.20
C THR A 95 9.25 11.69 -4.47
N VAL A 96 10.42 11.07 -4.25
CA VAL A 96 10.54 9.74 -3.63
C VAL A 96 11.12 9.87 -2.23
N HIS A 97 10.47 9.25 -1.27
CA HIS A 97 10.85 9.21 0.14
C HIS A 97 11.14 7.75 0.52
N PRO A 98 12.37 7.40 0.88
CA PRO A 98 12.73 6.03 1.21
C PRO A 98 12.02 5.52 2.47
N VAL A 99 11.63 4.24 2.45
CA VAL A 99 11.16 3.51 3.63
C VAL A 99 11.97 2.22 3.80
N VAL A 100 12.04 1.70 5.01
CA VAL A 100 12.63 0.38 5.30
C VAL A 100 11.54 -0.66 5.16
N ALA A 101 11.75 -1.70 4.35
CA ALA A 101 10.70 -2.57 3.88
C ALA A 101 10.96 -4.07 4.14
N PRO A 102 10.98 -4.54 5.41
CA PRO A 102 10.89 -5.97 5.67
C PRO A 102 9.54 -6.50 5.20
N HIS A 103 9.53 -7.63 4.48
CA HIS A 103 8.30 -8.14 3.88
C HIS A 103 7.24 -8.49 4.95
N GLU A 104 7.47 -9.54 5.74
CA GLU A 104 6.60 -9.95 6.84
C GLU A 104 7.36 -10.78 7.88
N THR A 105 6.74 -11.07 9.01
CA THR A 105 7.39 -11.77 10.13
C THR A 105 7.78 -13.22 9.83
N SER A 106 7.15 -13.88 8.87
CA SER A 106 7.45 -15.27 8.49
C SER A 106 8.55 -15.39 7.44
N THR A 107 8.78 -14.36 6.64
CA THR A 107 9.76 -14.35 5.54
C THR A 107 11.06 -13.63 5.89
N VAL A 108 11.08 -12.87 6.99
CA VAL A 108 12.25 -12.14 7.46
C VAL A 108 12.67 -12.67 8.83
N SER A 109 13.92 -13.12 8.95
CA SER A 109 14.41 -13.67 10.23
C SER A 109 14.40 -12.63 11.35
N PRO A 110 14.21 -13.04 12.63
CA PRO A 110 14.20 -12.12 13.77
C PRO A 110 15.47 -11.25 13.88
N LYS A 111 16.63 -11.81 13.52
CA LYS A 111 17.90 -11.07 13.50
C LYS A 111 17.85 -9.91 12.50
N VAL A 112 17.37 -10.18 11.28
CA VAL A 112 17.26 -9.17 10.21
C VAL A 112 16.20 -8.14 10.54
N LEU A 113 15.04 -8.54 11.09
CA LEU A 113 14.01 -7.61 11.55
C LEU A 113 14.57 -6.59 12.57
N LYS A 114 15.34 -7.06 13.57
CA LYS A 114 15.99 -6.16 14.54
C LYS A 114 17.04 -5.25 13.91
N GLU A 115 17.86 -5.78 13.00
CA GLU A 115 18.85 -4.97 12.26
C GLU A 115 18.18 -3.86 11.46
N LEU A 116 17.11 -4.18 10.73
CA LEU A 116 16.37 -3.22 9.92
C LEU A 116 15.66 -2.17 10.77
N ASN A 117 15.07 -2.56 11.91
CA ASN A 117 14.48 -1.61 12.84
C ASN A 117 15.53 -0.65 13.43
N SER A 118 16.72 -1.14 13.79
CA SER A 118 17.82 -0.28 14.25
C SER A 118 18.27 0.68 13.16
N TYR A 119 18.46 0.19 11.94
CA TYR A 119 18.80 1.02 10.78
C TYR A 119 17.74 2.09 10.48
N ALA A 120 16.46 1.74 10.53
CA ALA A 120 15.36 2.68 10.33
C ALA A 120 15.40 3.81 11.36
N ARG A 121 15.56 3.47 12.64
CA ARG A 121 15.64 4.45 13.74
C ARG A 121 16.86 5.36 13.63
N GLU A 122 18.05 4.81 13.34
CA GLU A 122 19.30 5.56 13.20
C GLU A 122 19.24 6.56 12.04
N ASN A 123 18.47 6.26 10.98
CA ASN A 123 18.33 7.10 9.80
C ASN A 123 17.01 7.88 9.76
N ASN A 124 16.19 7.80 10.81
CA ASN A 124 14.87 8.44 10.89
C ASN A 124 13.98 8.11 9.69
N LEU A 125 13.96 6.85 9.28
CA LEU A 125 13.13 6.34 8.18
C LEU A 125 11.92 5.60 8.74
N PRO A 126 10.74 5.72 8.11
CA PRO A 126 9.60 4.87 8.44
C PRO A 126 9.88 3.42 8.01
N THR A 127 9.19 2.49 8.66
CA THR A 127 9.20 1.07 8.28
C THR A 127 7.84 0.68 7.74
N HIS A 128 7.78 0.00 6.61
CA HIS A 128 6.58 -0.58 6.04
C HIS A 128 6.70 -2.11 6.05
N ILE A 129 5.77 -2.80 6.72
CA ILE A 129 5.77 -4.25 6.88
C ILE A 129 4.34 -4.79 6.71
N HIS A 130 4.18 -5.94 6.03
CA HIS A 130 2.96 -6.74 6.14
C HIS A 130 2.96 -7.46 7.48
N LEU A 131 1.86 -7.45 8.19
CA LEU A 131 1.79 -8.00 9.54
C LEU A 131 0.43 -8.65 9.79
N ALA A 132 0.47 -9.92 10.19
CA ALA A 132 -0.73 -10.69 10.49
C ALA A 132 -1.76 -10.68 9.35
N GLN A 133 -1.27 -10.86 8.12
CA GLN A 133 -2.07 -10.84 6.90
C GLN A 133 -2.75 -12.19 6.63
N THR A 134 -2.00 -13.29 6.77
CA THR A 134 -2.44 -14.60 6.32
C THR A 134 -2.46 -15.64 7.44
N GLN A 135 -3.30 -16.65 7.28
CA GLN A 135 -3.25 -17.81 8.17
C GLN A 135 -1.90 -18.55 8.07
N LYS A 136 -1.25 -18.54 6.89
CA LYS A 136 0.07 -19.14 6.67
C LYS A 136 1.14 -18.48 7.53
N GLU A 137 1.16 -17.14 7.58
CA GLU A 137 2.04 -16.37 8.48
C GLU A 137 1.78 -16.73 9.95
N MET A 138 0.50 -16.72 10.37
CA MET A 138 0.08 -17.09 11.72
C MET A 138 0.57 -18.48 12.11
N ASP A 139 0.34 -19.48 11.26
CA ASP A 139 0.71 -20.87 11.51
C ASP A 139 2.24 -21.05 11.57
N PHE A 140 2.98 -20.36 10.70
CA PHE A 140 4.45 -20.36 10.71
C PHE A 140 5.00 -19.79 12.03
N ILE A 141 4.51 -18.62 12.44
CA ILE A 141 4.98 -17.94 13.65
C ILE A 141 4.58 -18.74 14.90
N LYS A 142 3.39 -19.32 14.94
CA LYS A 142 2.97 -20.21 16.02
C LYS A 142 3.85 -21.45 16.13
N THR A 143 4.15 -22.08 15.01
CA THR A 143 4.96 -23.30 14.99
C THR A 143 6.39 -23.04 15.46
N ASN A 144 7.01 -21.95 15.02
CA ASN A 144 8.42 -21.69 15.27
C ASN A 144 8.68 -20.88 16.55
N TYR A 145 7.74 -20.02 16.97
CA TYR A 145 7.96 -19.07 18.08
C TYR A 145 6.86 -19.14 19.17
N ASN A 146 5.84 -19.99 18.98
CA ASN A 146 4.73 -20.19 19.95
C ASN A 146 3.99 -18.88 20.30
N THR A 147 3.75 -18.03 19.33
CA THR A 147 3.10 -16.72 19.50
C THR A 147 2.39 -16.28 18.21
N SER A 148 1.61 -15.19 18.24
CA SER A 148 1.05 -14.56 17.04
C SER A 148 2.07 -13.65 16.33
N PRO A 149 1.88 -13.30 15.05
CA PRO A 149 2.77 -12.38 14.32
C PRO A 149 2.92 -11.02 15.00
N ILE A 150 1.83 -10.41 15.47
CA ILE A 150 1.85 -9.11 16.14
C ILE A 150 2.63 -9.21 17.47
N LYS A 151 2.32 -10.21 18.27
CA LYS A 151 3.04 -10.43 19.54
C LYS A 151 4.51 -10.80 19.32
N HIS A 152 4.82 -11.52 18.24
CA HIS A 152 6.20 -11.79 17.84
C HIS A 152 6.94 -10.50 17.51
N ALA A 153 6.38 -9.65 16.66
CA ALA A 153 6.95 -8.36 16.30
C ALA A 153 7.11 -7.43 17.52
N TYR A 154 6.12 -7.42 18.42
CA TYR A 154 6.18 -6.68 19.69
C TYR A 154 7.32 -7.16 20.59
N ASN A 155 7.45 -8.47 20.79
CA ASN A 155 8.53 -9.07 21.60
C ASN A 155 9.93 -8.84 21.00
N LEU A 156 10.02 -8.66 19.69
CA LEU A 156 11.26 -8.27 19.00
C LEU A 156 11.56 -6.78 19.14
N GLU A 157 10.66 -5.99 19.74
CA GLU A 157 10.76 -4.53 19.89
C GLU A 157 10.86 -3.79 18.56
N ILE A 158 10.25 -4.35 17.49
CA ILE A 158 10.26 -3.73 16.17
C ILE A 158 9.02 -2.89 15.88
N LEU A 159 7.97 -2.99 16.72
CA LEU A 159 6.78 -2.13 16.59
C LEU A 159 6.99 -0.82 17.35
N ASN A 160 6.71 0.28 16.69
CA ASN A 160 6.78 1.63 17.25
C ASN A 160 5.98 2.61 16.36
N GLU A 161 5.94 3.88 16.73
CA GLU A 161 5.18 4.94 16.04
C GLU A 161 5.63 5.24 14.61
N HIS A 162 6.78 4.74 14.17
CA HIS A 162 7.28 4.89 12.78
C HIS A 162 6.98 3.67 11.91
N VAL A 163 6.28 2.66 12.45
CA VAL A 163 5.95 1.44 11.73
C VAL A 163 4.56 1.53 11.11
N ILE A 164 4.50 1.34 9.81
CA ILE A 164 3.30 1.19 9.00
C ILE A 164 3.09 -0.31 8.86
N ALA A 165 2.08 -0.85 9.55
CA ALA A 165 1.77 -2.27 9.60
C ALA A 165 0.56 -2.57 8.71
N ALA A 166 0.81 -3.04 7.49
CA ALA A 166 -0.26 -3.39 6.56
C ALA A 166 -1.00 -4.65 7.03
N HIS A 167 -2.30 -4.66 6.86
CA HIS A 167 -3.28 -5.71 7.13
C HIS A 167 -3.73 -5.85 8.58
N CYS A 168 -2.96 -6.44 9.48
CA CYS A 168 -3.34 -6.68 10.88
C CYS A 168 -4.75 -7.29 11.06
N ASN A 169 -5.10 -8.26 10.21
CA ASN A 169 -6.46 -8.83 10.12
C ASN A 169 -6.57 -10.27 10.59
N VAL A 170 -5.45 -11.03 10.66
CA VAL A 170 -5.40 -12.39 11.22
C VAL A 170 -4.79 -12.32 12.62
N VAL A 171 -5.61 -11.98 13.60
CA VAL A 171 -5.17 -11.64 14.96
C VAL A 171 -5.71 -12.62 16.01
N GLU A 172 -5.06 -12.66 17.17
CA GLU A 172 -5.49 -13.36 18.38
C GLU A 172 -5.85 -12.37 19.49
N ASP A 173 -6.41 -12.90 20.57
CA ASP A 173 -6.73 -12.09 21.75
C ASP A 173 -5.49 -11.40 22.32
N GLY A 174 -5.57 -10.11 22.53
CA GLY A 174 -4.49 -9.27 23.02
C GLY A 174 -3.57 -8.66 21.94
N ASP A 175 -3.65 -9.08 20.68
CA ASP A 175 -2.80 -8.56 19.61
C ASP A 175 -3.07 -7.07 19.32
N LEU A 176 -4.34 -6.66 19.27
CA LEU A 176 -4.70 -5.29 18.97
C LEU A 176 -4.34 -4.33 20.13
N GLU A 177 -4.34 -4.81 21.36
CA GLU A 177 -3.84 -4.08 22.52
C GLU A 177 -2.33 -3.83 22.42
N LEU A 178 -1.56 -4.81 21.93
CA LEU A 178 -0.12 -4.64 21.69
C LEU A 178 0.17 -3.65 20.56
N LEU A 179 -0.67 -3.62 19.51
CA LEU A 179 -0.59 -2.57 18.49
C LEU A 179 -0.86 -1.19 19.11
N ALA A 180 -1.88 -1.08 19.98
CA ALA A 180 -2.20 0.16 20.67
C ALA A 180 -1.02 0.65 21.54
N GLU A 181 -0.40 -0.25 22.29
CA GLU A 181 0.74 0.04 23.16
C GLU A 181 1.98 0.45 22.36
N SER A 182 2.21 -0.16 21.20
CA SER A 182 3.37 0.11 20.35
C SER A 182 3.32 1.45 19.62
N GLY A 183 2.12 1.97 19.36
CA GLY A 183 1.89 3.15 18.52
C GLY A 183 2.06 2.91 17.02
N ALA A 184 2.25 1.65 16.58
CA ALA A 184 2.30 1.31 15.17
C ALA A 184 1.00 1.70 14.45
N PHE A 185 1.11 2.00 13.14
CA PHE A 185 0.00 2.47 12.33
C PHE A 185 -0.52 1.36 11.42
N PRO A 186 -1.62 0.66 11.81
CA PRO A 186 -2.20 -0.39 10.98
C PRO A 186 -2.91 0.19 9.75
N ILE A 187 -2.77 -0.49 8.60
CA ILE A 187 -3.42 -0.15 7.34
C ILE A 187 -4.48 -1.18 7.01
N PHE A 188 -5.72 -0.74 6.89
CA PHE A 188 -6.84 -1.53 6.41
C PHE A 188 -6.86 -1.53 4.87
N CYS A 189 -6.87 -2.73 4.27
CA CYS A 189 -7.03 -2.94 2.83
C CYS A 189 -8.44 -3.52 2.59
N PRO A 190 -9.47 -2.67 2.47
CA PRO A 190 -10.87 -3.08 2.55
C PRO A 190 -11.27 -4.14 1.55
N THR A 191 -10.99 -3.94 0.27
CA THR A 191 -11.39 -4.87 -0.79
C THR A 191 -10.66 -6.20 -0.67
N THR A 192 -9.33 -6.21 -0.52
CA THR A 192 -8.55 -7.44 -0.29
C THR A 192 -9.03 -8.22 0.93
N HIS A 193 -9.27 -7.53 2.04
CA HIS A 193 -9.76 -8.17 3.27
C HIS A 193 -11.19 -8.67 3.13
N GLY A 194 -12.03 -7.94 2.38
CA GLY A 194 -13.42 -8.35 2.06
C GLY A 194 -13.44 -9.62 1.21
N ILE A 195 -12.63 -9.69 0.15
CA ILE A 195 -12.44 -10.87 -0.69
C ILE A 195 -11.90 -12.05 0.14
N GLY A 196 -10.94 -11.79 1.02
CA GLY A 196 -10.38 -12.79 1.93
C GLY A 196 -11.31 -13.23 3.06
N GLY A 197 -12.44 -12.56 3.27
CA GLY A 197 -13.43 -12.85 4.31
C GLY A 197 -12.95 -12.57 5.75
N LYS A 198 -11.88 -11.80 5.91
CA LYS A 198 -11.31 -11.44 7.22
C LYS A 198 -10.96 -9.93 7.26
N PRO A 199 -11.94 -9.04 7.42
CA PRO A 199 -11.67 -7.61 7.56
C PRO A 199 -10.94 -7.30 8.87
N MET A 200 -10.06 -6.31 8.85
CA MET A 200 -9.41 -5.77 10.04
C MET A 200 -10.47 -5.24 11.03
N ASN A 201 -10.29 -5.50 12.32
CA ASN A 201 -11.24 -5.05 13.34
C ASN A 201 -11.02 -3.57 13.72
N THR A 202 -11.33 -2.68 12.76
CA THR A 202 -11.17 -1.23 12.89
C THR A 202 -12.04 -0.63 14.00
N ASN A 203 -13.20 -1.23 14.30
CA ASN A 203 -14.07 -0.80 15.40
C ASN A 203 -13.37 -1.00 16.75
N TYR A 204 -12.69 -2.13 16.95
CA TYR A 204 -11.96 -2.38 18.18
C TYR A 204 -10.71 -1.51 18.29
N LEU A 205 -9.96 -1.33 17.22
CA LEU A 205 -8.83 -0.39 17.16
C LEU A 205 -9.28 1.04 17.57
N SER A 206 -10.41 1.49 17.04
CA SER A 206 -10.96 2.81 17.40
C SER A 206 -11.35 2.90 18.90
N LYS A 207 -11.86 1.81 19.50
CA LYS A 207 -12.13 1.76 20.97
C LYS A 207 -10.85 1.83 21.79
N LEU A 208 -9.76 1.29 21.29
CA LEU A 208 -8.41 1.37 21.88
C LEU A 208 -7.72 2.71 21.60
N ASN A 209 -8.36 3.65 20.92
CA ASN A 209 -7.80 4.91 20.42
C ASN A 209 -6.58 4.74 19.52
N VAL A 210 -6.54 3.66 18.73
CA VAL A 210 -5.54 3.43 17.71
C VAL A 210 -5.97 4.10 16.42
N ASP A 211 -5.13 4.97 15.89
CA ASP A 211 -5.28 5.48 14.54
C ASP A 211 -4.95 4.36 13.53
N TRP A 212 -5.72 4.31 12.47
CA TRP A 212 -5.52 3.38 11.37
C TRP A 212 -5.80 4.06 10.04
N GLY A 213 -5.12 3.57 9.00
CA GLY A 213 -5.25 4.10 7.65
C GLY A 213 -5.95 3.15 6.69
N ILE A 214 -6.06 3.57 5.43
CA ILE A 214 -6.67 2.80 4.33
C ILE A 214 -5.64 2.67 3.21
N GLY A 215 -5.53 1.47 2.64
CA GLY A 215 -4.69 1.17 1.49
C GLY A 215 -5.42 0.28 0.48
N THR A 216 -5.00 0.34 -0.77
CA THR A 216 -5.56 -0.47 -1.87
C THR A 216 -5.02 -1.90 -1.88
N ASP A 217 -3.85 -2.15 -1.25
CA ASP A 217 -3.06 -3.36 -1.48
C ASP A 217 -2.54 -3.42 -2.94
N CYS A 218 -2.02 -4.55 -3.38
CA CYS A 218 -1.60 -4.76 -4.76
C CYS A 218 -2.78 -5.17 -5.66
N SER A 219 -2.66 -4.94 -6.96
CA SER A 219 -3.69 -5.34 -7.94
C SER A 219 -3.96 -6.86 -7.97
N GLY A 220 -3.04 -7.68 -7.49
CA GLY A 220 -3.29 -9.13 -7.33
C GLY A 220 -4.29 -9.47 -6.22
N GLY A 221 -4.53 -8.56 -5.27
CA GLY A 221 -5.49 -8.71 -4.18
C GLY A 221 -6.76 -7.90 -4.35
N ASN A 222 -6.70 -6.81 -5.14
CA ASN A 222 -7.77 -5.81 -5.26
C ASN A 222 -8.26 -5.59 -6.71
N ASP A 223 -7.49 -5.97 -7.72
CA ASP A 223 -7.74 -5.76 -9.15
C ASP A 223 -7.55 -4.30 -9.64
N ASP A 224 -7.59 -3.27 -8.78
CA ASP A 224 -7.35 -1.86 -9.12
C ASP A 224 -6.62 -1.08 -8.01
N TYR A 225 -6.48 0.25 -8.19
CA TYR A 225 -5.88 1.17 -7.22
C TYR A 225 -6.81 2.37 -6.91
N ASP A 226 -8.16 2.17 -6.96
CA ASP A 226 -9.15 3.21 -6.71
C ASP A 226 -9.38 3.45 -5.20
N MET A 227 -8.69 4.45 -4.63
CA MET A 227 -8.85 4.84 -3.22
C MET A 227 -10.27 5.35 -2.91
N LEU A 228 -11.03 5.87 -3.89
CA LEU A 228 -12.43 6.27 -3.68
C LEU A 228 -13.32 5.05 -3.47
N GLU A 229 -13.04 3.96 -4.17
CA GLU A 229 -13.70 2.67 -3.95
C GLU A 229 -13.33 2.07 -2.59
N GLU A 230 -12.05 2.10 -2.22
CA GLU A 230 -11.58 1.63 -0.92
C GLU A 230 -12.24 2.39 0.23
N MET A 231 -12.41 3.69 0.12
CA MET A 231 -13.15 4.47 1.14
C MET A 231 -14.59 3.99 1.32
N ARG A 232 -15.30 3.71 0.23
CA ARG A 232 -16.69 3.20 0.27
C ARG A 232 -16.72 1.79 0.85
N THR A 233 -15.84 0.93 0.40
CA THR A 233 -15.73 -0.46 0.87
C THR A 233 -15.37 -0.50 2.36
N ALA A 234 -14.42 0.33 2.82
CA ALA A 234 -14.10 0.49 4.24
C ALA A 234 -15.31 0.87 5.08
N LEU A 235 -16.08 1.86 4.62
CA LEU A 235 -17.30 2.30 5.32
C LEU A 235 -18.33 1.19 5.44
N VAL A 236 -18.57 0.47 4.34
CA VAL A 236 -19.58 -0.61 4.30
C VAL A 236 -19.17 -1.79 5.17
N LEU A 237 -17.93 -2.28 5.01
CA LEU A 237 -17.43 -3.42 5.79
C LEU A 237 -17.39 -3.10 7.29
N ASN A 238 -16.87 -1.94 7.66
CA ASN A 238 -16.78 -1.51 9.04
C ASN A 238 -18.17 -1.45 9.69
N ASN A 239 -19.13 -0.78 9.03
CA ASN A 239 -20.46 -0.61 9.56
C ASN A 239 -21.31 -1.88 9.52
N SER A 240 -21.00 -2.84 8.64
CA SER A 240 -21.72 -4.13 8.57
C SER A 240 -21.50 -5.01 9.80
N VAL A 241 -20.37 -4.85 10.49
CA VAL A 241 -20.00 -5.63 11.69
C VAL A 241 -20.03 -4.78 12.97
N ALA A 242 -20.34 -3.49 12.87
CA ALA A 242 -20.38 -2.58 14.02
C ALA A 242 -21.53 -2.93 14.96
N GLN A 243 -21.20 -3.12 16.25
CA GLN A 243 -22.20 -3.34 17.32
C GLN A 243 -22.57 -2.04 18.02
N ASP A 244 -21.62 -1.10 18.14
CA ASP A 244 -21.74 0.12 18.92
C ASP A 244 -21.30 1.33 18.10
N GLY A 245 -22.26 1.97 17.43
CA GLY A 245 -22.01 3.16 16.61
C GLY A 245 -21.42 2.84 15.24
N PHE A 246 -21.58 3.79 14.33
CA PHE A 246 -21.10 3.69 12.95
C PHE A 246 -20.01 4.70 12.70
N ILE A 247 -18.97 4.29 11.95
CA ILE A 247 -18.01 5.23 11.40
C ILE A 247 -18.70 6.10 10.34
N LYS A 248 -18.35 7.37 10.27
CA LYS A 248 -18.98 8.32 9.36
C LYS A 248 -18.12 8.51 8.11
N PRO A 249 -18.74 8.87 6.96
CA PRO A 249 -17.98 9.16 5.74
C PRO A 249 -16.84 10.15 5.92
N LYS A 250 -17.02 11.21 6.72
CA LYS A 250 -15.97 12.18 7.00
C LYS A 250 -14.74 11.59 7.73
N ASP A 251 -14.97 10.59 8.58
CA ASP A 251 -13.88 9.95 9.31
C ASP A 251 -13.07 9.03 8.37
N ILE A 252 -13.76 8.30 7.49
CA ILE A 252 -13.14 7.51 6.41
C ILE A 252 -12.35 8.42 5.45
N PHE A 253 -12.93 9.54 5.04
CA PHE A 253 -12.25 10.50 4.17
C PHE A 253 -10.94 11.02 4.78
N ARG A 254 -10.95 11.36 6.07
CA ARG A 254 -9.74 11.78 6.78
C ARG A 254 -8.70 10.67 6.88
N LYS A 255 -9.12 9.44 7.10
CA LYS A 255 -8.22 8.28 7.16
C LYS A 255 -7.53 8.01 5.83
N ALA A 256 -8.24 8.09 4.72
CA ALA A 256 -7.69 7.88 3.38
C ALA A 256 -6.81 9.05 2.89
N SER A 257 -6.89 10.22 3.50
CA SER A 257 -6.18 11.43 3.08
C SER A 257 -5.24 11.96 4.17
N GLU A 258 -5.76 12.80 5.06
CA GLU A 258 -4.98 13.53 6.08
C GLU A 258 -4.20 12.60 7.03
N GLU A 259 -4.87 11.59 7.58
CA GLU A 259 -4.27 10.70 8.57
C GLU A 259 -3.24 9.77 7.92
N ASN A 260 -3.54 9.18 6.75
CA ASN A 260 -2.61 8.35 6.01
C ASN A 260 -1.28 9.07 5.76
N ILE A 261 -1.33 10.20 5.04
CA ILE A 261 -0.09 10.87 4.62
C ILE A 261 0.69 11.43 5.82
N THR A 262 0.01 11.89 6.87
CA THR A 262 0.68 12.37 8.09
C THR A 262 1.47 11.25 8.77
N ARG A 263 0.87 10.07 8.90
CA ARG A 263 1.51 8.91 9.54
C ARG A 263 2.60 8.29 8.66
N ILE A 264 2.31 8.07 7.38
CA ILE A 264 3.27 7.47 6.42
C ILE A 264 4.50 8.35 6.28
N SER A 265 4.36 9.67 6.28
CA SER A 265 5.47 10.60 6.13
C SER A 265 6.20 10.95 7.43
N GLY A 266 5.82 10.35 8.56
CA GLY A 266 6.37 10.76 9.86
C GLY A 266 6.08 12.23 10.21
N GLY A 267 4.95 12.79 9.73
CA GLY A 267 4.52 14.17 9.99
C GLY A 267 5.12 15.23 9.04
N ILE A 268 5.87 14.82 8.02
CA ILE A 268 6.44 15.76 7.03
C ILE A 268 5.34 16.40 6.19
N PHE A 269 4.31 15.63 5.83
CA PHE A 269 3.16 16.07 5.06
C PHE A 269 1.89 15.97 5.91
N SER A 270 1.02 16.97 5.82
CA SER A 270 -0.20 17.03 6.64
C SER A 270 -1.47 16.56 5.93
N GLY A 271 -1.43 16.37 4.62
CA GLY A 271 -2.63 16.08 3.81
C GLY A 271 -3.67 17.18 3.79
N THR A 272 -3.32 18.40 4.22
CA THR A 272 -4.24 19.54 4.31
C THR A 272 -3.85 20.64 3.33
N LEU A 273 -4.86 21.36 2.79
CA LEU A 273 -4.68 22.55 1.97
C LEU A 273 -4.44 23.79 2.87
N SER A 274 -3.31 23.79 3.56
CA SER A 274 -2.92 24.85 4.47
C SER A 274 -1.71 25.63 3.95
N LYS A 275 -1.58 26.89 4.39
CA LYS A 275 -0.41 27.73 4.05
C LYS A 275 0.88 27.03 4.45
N ASN A 276 1.87 27.03 3.56
CA ASN A 276 3.19 26.40 3.71
C ASN A 276 3.20 24.85 3.69
N GLN A 277 2.08 24.21 3.35
CA GLN A 277 2.05 22.78 3.04
C GLN A 277 2.34 22.54 1.56
N LYS A 278 2.71 21.31 1.23
CA LYS A 278 2.85 20.89 -0.17
C LYS A 278 1.47 20.90 -0.84
N ALA A 279 1.46 21.29 -2.10
CA ALA A 279 0.23 21.35 -2.89
C ALA A 279 0.00 20.00 -3.61
N ASP A 280 -0.37 18.99 -2.80
CA ASP A 280 -0.83 17.68 -3.29
C ASP A 280 -2.34 17.66 -3.08
N PHE A 281 -3.12 17.74 -4.15
CA PHE A 281 -4.58 17.78 -4.07
C PHE A 281 -5.22 17.34 -5.39
N ILE A 282 -6.49 17.00 -5.32
CA ILE A 282 -7.32 16.68 -6.49
C ILE A 282 -8.52 17.62 -6.58
N THR A 283 -9.08 17.74 -7.78
CA THR A 283 -10.39 18.36 -7.99
C THR A 283 -11.39 17.29 -8.43
N ILE A 284 -12.61 17.39 -7.88
CA ILE A 284 -13.69 16.43 -8.15
C ILE A 284 -14.88 17.17 -8.78
N LEU A 285 -15.42 16.63 -9.88
CA LEU A 285 -16.61 17.13 -10.55
C LEU A 285 -17.85 16.84 -9.70
N LEU A 286 -18.52 17.90 -9.25
CA LEU A 286 -19.74 17.79 -8.44
C LEU A 286 -21.04 17.88 -9.25
N ASN A 287 -20.98 18.28 -10.51
CA ASN A 287 -22.15 18.48 -11.37
C ASN A 287 -22.49 17.27 -12.26
N THR A 288 -22.08 16.08 -11.85
CA THR A 288 -22.44 14.83 -12.52
C THR A 288 -23.73 14.24 -11.94
N PRO A 289 -24.49 13.42 -12.69
CA PRO A 289 -25.69 12.77 -12.17
C PRO A 289 -25.44 11.93 -10.91
N ARG A 290 -24.25 11.35 -10.79
CA ARG A 290 -23.84 10.52 -9.66
C ARG A 290 -23.62 11.32 -8.38
N MET A 291 -23.16 12.57 -8.50
CA MET A 291 -22.91 13.48 -7.40
C MET A 291 -24.13 14.30 -6.99
N GLN A 292 -25.26 14.19 -7.70
CA GLN A 292 -26.48 14.92 -7.40
C GLN A 292 -27.57 14.03 -6.77
N PRO A 293 -28.41 14.56 -5.85
CA PRO A 293 -28.33 15.92 -5.28
C PRO A 293 -27.17 16.08 -4.30
N LEU A 294 -26.54 17.25 -4.29
CA LEU A 294 -25.42 17.56 -3.41
C LEU A 294 -25.94 18.11 -2.06
N HIS A 295 -25.92 17.31 -1.01
CA HIS A 295 -26.31 17.72 0.34
C HIS A 295 -25.10 17.87 1.27
N ASP A 296 -24.17 16.90 1.23
CA ASP A 296 -22.92 16.90 1.98
C ASP A 296 -21.81 16.44 1.05
N VAL A 297 -20.89 17.36 0.75
CA VAL A 297 -19.80 17.13 -0.22
C VAL A 297 -18.96 15.92 0.15
N VAL A 298 -18.56 15.80 1.40
CA VAL A 298 -17.69 14.69 1.86
C VAL A 298 -18.44 13.37 1.82
N ASN A 299 -19.71 13.36 2.24
CA ASN A 299 -20.53 12.17 2.12
C ASN A 299 -20.71 11.74 0.66
N ASN A 300 -20.98 12.70 -0.24
CA ASN A 300 -21.12 12.39 -1.66
C ASN A 300 -19.81 11.87 -2.26
N ILE A 301 -18.64 12.41 -1.88
CA ILE A 301 -17.34 11.90 -2.33
C ILE A 301 -17.19 10.44 -1.91
N VAL A 302 -17.30 10.13 -0.62
CA VAL A 302 -17.10 8.75 -0.11
C VAL A 302 -18.12 7.76 -0.67
N MET A 303 -19.39 8.18 -0.80
CA MET A 303 -20.46 7.26 -1.19
C MET A 303 -20.72 7.18 -2.68
N CYS A 304 -20.39 8.24 -3.42
CA CYS A 304 -20.84 8.39 -4.82
C CYS A 304 -19.69 8.58 -5.81
N ALA A 305 -18.60 9.24 -5.44
CA ALA A 305 -17.51 9.49 -6.39
C ALA A 305 -16.80 8.20 -6.84
N SER A 306 -16.18 8.26 -7.98
CA SER A 306 -15.30 7.25 -8.58
C SER A 306 -14.22 7.99 -9.41
N SER A 307 -13.32 7.26 -10.03
CA SER A 307 -12.32 7.81 -10.96
C SER A 307 -12.92 8.73 -12.05
N ARG A 308 -14.18 8.52 -12.44
CA ARG A 308 -14.88 9.38 -13.43
C ARG A 308 -15.13 10.81 -12.96
N GLU A 309 -15.22 11.04 -11.68
CA GLU A 309 -15.42 12.36 -11.08
C GLU A 309 -14.10 13.06 -10.78
N VAL A 310 -12.94 12.39 -10.85
CA VAL A 310 -11.61 13.00 -10.71
C VAL A 310 -11.33 13.84 -11.96
N ASN A 311 -11.13 15.15 -11.78
CA ASN A 311 -10.88 16.05 -12.90
C ASN A 311 -9.41 16.40 -13.04
N ASP A 312 -8.80 16.89 -11.97
CA ASP A 312 -7.39 17.25 -11.97
C ASP A 312 -6.68 16.63 -10.76
N VAL A 313 -5.40 16.31 -10.95
CA VAL A 313 -4.49 15.82 -9.89
C VAL A 313 -3.22 16.66 -9.88
N TYR A 314 -2.89 17.21 -8.70
CA TYR A 314 -1.71 18.02 -8.48
C TYR A 314 -0.80 17.36 -7.45
N VAL A 315 0.50 17.28 -7.74
CA VAL A 315 1.54 16.81 -6.82
C VAL A 315 2.66 17.84 -6.77
N ASN A 316 3.08 18.26 -5.58
CA ASN A 316 4.05 19.36 -5.40
C ASN A 316 3.66 20.67 -6.10
N GLY A 317 2.38 20.90 -6.38
CA GLY A 317 1.89 22.04 -7.15
C GLY A 317 2.00 21.89 -8.67
N GLU A 318 2.51 20.78 -9.17
CA GLU A 318 2.52 20.45 -10.59
C GLU A 318 1.26 19.67 -10.96
N CYS A 319 0.59 20.09 -12.03
CA CYS A 319 -0.60 19.43 -12.55
C CYS A 319 -0.16 18.21 -13.37
N ILE A 320 -0.39 17.00 -12.85
CA ILE A 320 -0.03 15.75 -13.53
C ILE A 320 -1.19 15.15 -14.32
N LEU A 321 -2.43 15.38 -13.87
CA LEU A 321 -3.66 15.06 -14.61
C LEU A 321 -4.52 16.32 -14.69
N LYS A 322 -5.03 16.68 -15.87
CA LYS A 322 -5.91 17.82 -16.11
C LYS A 322 -7.04 17.43 -17.03
N ASP A 323 -8.27 17.79 -16.65
CA ASP A 323 -9.46 17.38 -17.40
C ASP A 323 -9.46 15.88 -17.73
N SER A 324 -9.06 15.05 -16.73
CA SER A 324 -8.88 13.60 -16.82
C SER A 324 -7.89 13.14 -17.91
N LYS A 325 -6.86 13.97 -18.22
CA LYS A 325 -5.79 13.64 -19.18
C LYS A 325 -4.42 13.90 -18.56
N PHE A 326 -3.52 12.97 -18.71
CA PHE A 326 -2.13 13.13 -18.26
C PHE A 326 -1.43 14.24 -19.03
N GLN A 327 -0.57 14.99 -18.32
CA GLN A 327 0.14 16.13 -18.89
C GLN A 327 1.59 15.82 -19.27
N ASN A 328 2.20 14.84 -18.61
CA ASN A 328 3.64 14.57 -18.70
C ASN A 328 3.96 13.24 -19.39
N ILE A 329 2.95 12.42 -19.70
CA ILE A 329 3.10 11.09 -20.27
C ILE A 329 2.13 10.88 -21.42
N ASP A 330 2.45 9.90 -22.27
CA ASP A 330 1.57 9.39 -23.31
C ASP A 330 0.92 8.09 -22.82
N GLU A 331 -0.38 8.16 -22.53
CA GLU A 331 -1.15 7.05 -21.94
C GLU A 331 -1.19 5.82 -22.85
N GLU A 332 -1.28 6.02 -24.19
CA GLU A 332 -1.32 4.93 -25.17
C GLU A 332 0.01 4.17 -25.17
N ILE A 333 1.13 4.91 -25.12
CA ILE A 333 2.47 4.29 -25.07
C ILE A 333 2.65 3.50 -23.79
N ILE A 334 2.27 4.06 -22.61
CA ILE A 334 2.41 3.34 -21.34
C ILE A 334 1.57 2.07 -21.32
N LEU A 335 0.33 2.14 -21.81
CA LEU A 335 -0.55 0.99 -21.88
C LEU A 335 0.04 -0.11 -22.81
N GLU A 336 0.50 0.26 -24.01
CA GLU A 336 1.13 -0.68 -24.94
C GLU A 336 2.38 -1.32 -24.35
N GLU A 337 3.27 -0.52 -23.76
CA GLU A 337 4.53 -1.02 -23.19
C GLU A 337 4.29 -1.88 -21.93
N GLY A 338 3.31 -1.52 -21.10
CA GLY A 338 2.89 -2.33 -19.95
C GLY A 338 2.34 -3.69 -20.37
N ILE A 339 1.45 -3.72 -21.39
CA ILE A 339 0.91 -4.97 -21.94
C ILE A 339 2.04 -5.84 -22.55
N LYS A 340 2.98 -5.24 -23.28
CA LYS A 340 4.14 -5.96 -23.84
C LYS A 340 5.01 -6.55 -22.73
N ALA A 341 5.26 -5.79 -21.64
CA ALA A 341 6.03 -6.26 -20.50
C ALA A 341 5.34 -7.44 -19.80
N LEU A 342 4.03 -7.36 -19.57
CA LEU A 342 3.23 -8.42 -18.97
C LEU A 342 3.25 -9.69 -19.83
N ASN A 343 3.02 -9.58 -21.14
CA ASN A 343 3.07 -10.70 -22.06
C ASN A 343 4.46 -11.36 -22.12
N SER A 344 5.52 -10.55 -22.07
CA SER A 344 6.89 -11.06 -21.99
C SER A 344 7.12 -11.85 -20.70
N LEU A 345 6.64 -11.36 -19.57
CA LEU A 345 6.72 -12.03 -18.26
C LEU A 345 5.98 -13.37 -18.28
N PHE A 346 4.75 -13.38 -18.78
CA PHE A 346 3.94 -14.61 -18.89
C PHE A 346 4.59 -15.64 -19.82
N THR A 347 5.16 -15.21 -20.94
CA THR A 347 5.88 -16.08 -21.85
C THR A 347 7.14 -16.67 -21.20
N LYS A 348 7.92 -15.84 -20.48
CA LYS A 348 9.13 -16.30 -19.76
C LYS A 348 8.82 -17.33 -18.68
N THR A 349 7.67 -17.22 -18.03
CA THR A 349 7.24 -18.10 -16.92
C THR A 349 6.35 -19.27 -17.35
N GLY A 350 5.88 -19.27 -18.61
CA GLY A 350 4.90 -20.23 -19.11
C GLY A 350 3.50 -20.05 -18.53
N PHE A 351 3.23 -18.91 -17.90
CA PHE A 351 1.95 -18.60 -17.25
C PHE A 351 0.84 -18.35 -18.27
N ASP A 352 1.16 -17.89 -19.47
CA ASP A 352 0.27 -17.73 -20.61
C ASP A 352 -0.46 -19.03 -20.96
N LYS A 353 0.25 -20.18 -20.90
CA LYS A 353 -0.34 -21.50 -21.15
C LYS A 353 -1.35 -21.89 -20.07
N LYS A 354 -1.04 -21.60 -18.79
CA LYS A 354 -1.96 -21.87 -17.67
C LYS A 354 -3.25 -21.07 -17.78
N ILE A 355 -3.16 -19.80 -18.20
CA ILE A 355 -4.34 -18.95 -18.44
C ILE A 355 -5.20 -19.52 -19.57
N LEU A 356 -4.59 -19.92 -20.70
CA LEU A 356 -5.30 -20.48 -21.87
C LEU A 356 -5.95 -21.84 -21.58
N ASP A 357 -5.31 -22.65 -20.75
CA ASP A 357 -5.79 -23.99 -20.38
C ASP A 357 -6.82 -23.95 -19.24
N GLY A 358 -7.02 -22.78 -18.61
CA GLY A 358 -7.91 -22.61 -17.43
C GLY A 358 -7.41 -23.35 -16.19
N ASP A 359 -6.13 -23.67 -16.13
CA ASP A 359 -5.50 -24.40 -15.03
C ASP A 359 -5.01 -23.44 -13.94
N PHE A 360 -5.94 -23.05 -13.09
CA PHE A 360 -5.67 -22.24 -11.89
C PHE A 360 -5.70 -23.09 -10.59
N SER A 361 -5.48 -24.40 -10.70
CA SER A 361 -5.49 -25.32 -9.56
C SER A 361 -4.17 -25.33 -8.79
#